data_4d39984b467d5bd7c944b8e278376a29
#
_entry.id   4d39984b467d5bd7c944b8e278376a29
#
_cell.length_a   1.000
_cell.length_b   1.000
_cell.length_c   1.000
_cell.angle_alpha   90.00
_cell.angle_beta   90.00
_cell.angle_gamma   90.00
#
_symmetry.space_group_name_H-M   'P 1'
#
loop_
_entity.id
_entity.type
_entity.pdbx_description
1 polymer ?
#
loop_
_entity_poly.entity_id
_entity_poly.type
_entity_poly.pdbx_seq_one_letter_code
_entity_poly.pdbx_strand_id
1 'polypeptide(L)'
;ITIRDYTGIRYTVNYSDIMYVVAEDNFATVYLWQKDEVLRVRSRLVGFVKDFPDYFIKPGRKYCINKNYVKFFKSRKLIMADGREFAIPRSFVTPFKNAMKI
;
A
#
# COMPACT_ATOMS: atom_id res chain seq x y z
N ILE A 1 13.00 6.08 4.91
CA ILE A 1 11.92 6.71 5.68
C ILE A 1 11.90 6.17 7.11
N THR A 2 11.57 7.03 8.05
CA THR A 2 11.37 6.65 9.43
C THR A 2 9.87 6.54 9.68
N ILE A 3 9.42 5.38 10.14
CA ILE A 3 8.01 5.13 10.46
C ILE A 3 7.90 4.96 11.96
N ARG A 4 7.07 5.80 12.59
CA ARG A 4 6.76 5.68 14.01
C ARG A 4 5.45 4.93 14.14
N ASP A 5 5.47 3.78 14.83
CA ASP A 5 4.25 3.01 15.04
C ASP A 5 3.42 3.59 16.20
N TYR A 6 2.25 3.01 16.42
CA TYR A 6 1.31 3.50 17.45
C TYR A 6 1.86 3.36 18.87
N THR A 7 2.88 2.52 19.08
CA THR A 7 3.52 2.36 20.38
C THR A 7 4.66 3.36 20.61
N GLY A 8 5.01 4.12 19.59
CA GLY A 8 6.09 5.10 19.66
C GLY A 8 7.43 4.61 19.17
N ILE A 9 7.53 3.36 18.76
CA ILE A 9 8.79 2.81 18.24
C ILE A 9 9.01 3.36 16.83
N ARG A 10 10.23 3.79 16.54
CA ARG A 10 10.63 4.29 15.23
C ARG A 10 11.40 3.23 14.47
N TYR A 11 10.96 2.95 13.26
CA TYR A 11 11.58 1.98 12.37
C TYR A 11 12.14 2.70 11.15
N THR A 12 13.38 2.36 10.79
CA THR A 12 13.96 2.83 9.53
C THR A 12 13.63 1.81 8.45
N VAL A 13 12.91 2.24 7.43
CA VAL A 13 12.37 1.36 6.39
C VAL A 13 12.69 1.96 5.02
N ASN A 14 13.09 1.13 4.08
CA ASN A 14 13.22 1.54 2.69
C ASN A 14 11.84 1.49 2.03
N TYR A 15 11.48 2.50 1.27
CA TYR A 15 10.23 2.48 0.50
C TYR A 15 10.12 1.24 -0.38
N SER A 16 11.25 0.80 -0.95
CA SER A 16 11.29 -0.38 -1.83
C SER A 16 10.91 -1.67 -1.11
N ASP A 17 10.94 -1.71 0.22
CA ASP A 17 10.56 -2.89 0.99
C ASP A 17 9.09 -2.86 1.42
N ILE A 18 8.39 -1.76 1.18
CA ILE A 18 6.97 -1.65 1.50
C ILE A 18 6.17 -2.20 0.32
N MET A 19 5.39 -3.26 0.58
CA MET A 19 4.51 -3.84 -0.42
C MET A 19 3.23 -3.03 -0.60
N TYR A 20 2.56 -2.74 0.51
CA TYR A 20 1.32 -1.98 0.50
C TYR A 20 1.00 -1.49 1.90
N VAL A 21 0.13 -0.49 1.95
CA VAL A 21 -0.38 0.10 3.19
C VAL A 21 -1.90 0.03 3.13
N VAL A 22 -2.52 -0.44 4.20
CA VAL A 22 -3.97 -0.64 4.26
C VAL A 22 -4.56 0.17 5.41
N ALA A 23 -5.68 0.83 5.15
CA ALA A 23 -6.46 1.47 6.20
C ALA A 23 -7.24 0.38 6.94
N GLU A 24 -6.82 0.05 8.14
CA GLU A 24 -7.43 -0.99 8.98
C GLU A 24 -7.73 -0.40 10.34
N ASP A 25 -9.00 -0.42 10.74
CA ASP A 25 -9.45 0.20 11.98
C ASP A 25 -9.05 1.68 11.99
N ASN A 26 -8.30 2.12 12.98
CA ASN A 26 -7.83 3.51 13.09
C ASN A 26 -6.37 3.66 12.68
N PHE A 27 -5.84 2.70 11.92
CA PHE A 27 -4.44 2.65 11.57
C PHE A 27 -4.22 2.64 10.06
N ALA A 28 -3.08 3.20 9.64
CA ALA A 28 -2.46 2.88 8.37
C ALA A 28 -1.49 1.73 8.67
N THR A 29 -1.78 0.53 8.19
CA THR A 29 -0.98 -0.66 8.46
C THR A 29 -0.03 -0.92 7.30
N VAL A 30 1.26 -0.93 7.59
CA VAL A 30 2.33 -1.09 6.59
C VAL A 30 2.74 -2.55 6.54
N TYR A 31 2.67 -3.14 5.34
CA TYR A 31 3.09 -4.51 5.09
C TYR A 31 4.40 -4.53 4.33
N LEU A 32 5.40 -5.19 4.91
CA LEU A 32 6.76 -5.24 4.39
C LEU A 32 7.02 -6.57 3.70
N TRP A 33 7.79 -6.53 2.60
CA TRP A 33 8.14 -7.73 1.83
C TRP A 33 8.98 -8.68 2.70
N GLN A 34 8.56 -9.95 2.73
CA GLN A 34 9.25 -11.03 3.45
C GLN A 34 9.39 -10.78 4.96
N LYS A 35 8.49 -9.99 5.54
CA LYS A 35 8.42 -9.77 6.98
C LYS A 35 7.03 -10.18 7.47
N ASP A 36 6.98 -10.95 8.56
CA ASP A 36 5.72 -11.37 9.16
C ASP A 36 5.08 -10.24 9.96
N GLU A 37 5.90 -9.38 10.55
CA GLU A 37 5.39 -8.27 11.35
C GLU A 37 4.91 -7.14 10.46
N VAL A 38 3.92 -6.42 10.93
CA VAL A 38 3.38 -5.24 10.26
C VAL A 38 3.57 -4.03 11.16
N LEU A 39 3.65 -2.85 10.56
CA LEU A 39 3.78 -1.61 11.31
C LEU A 39 2.45 -0.88 11.28
N ARG A 40 1.85 -0.66 12.45
CA ARG A 40 0.58 0.05 12.56
C ARG A 40 0.83 1.50 12.95
N VAL A 41 0.44 2.41 12.07
CA VAL A 41 0.64 3.84 12.26
C VAL A 41 -0.72 4.48 12.53
N ARG A 42 -0.80 5.25 13.61
CA ARG A 42 -2.05 5.95 13.95
C ARG A 42 -2.18 7.19 13.05
N SER A 43 -2.71 6.98 11.87
CA SER A 43 -2.87 8.01 10.86
C SER A 43 -3.92 7.58 9.84
N ARG A 44 -4.51 8.53 9.16
CA ARG A 44 -5.30 8.24 7.97
C ARG A 44 -4.36 7.84 6.83
N LEU A 45 -4.82 6.92 6.00
CA LEU A 45 -4.02 6.42 4.88
C LEU A 45 -3.55 7.56 3.98
N VAL A 46 -4.46 8.43 3.56
CA VAL A 46 -4.14 9.50 2.61
C VAL A 46 -3.06 10.43 3.15
N GLY A 47 -3.10 10.74 4.44
CA GLY A 47 -2.08 11.59 5.06
C GLY A 47 -0.75 10.90 5.19
N PHE A 48 -0.78 9.61 5.54
CA PHE A 48 0.45 8.84 5.73
C PHE A 48 1.23 8.64 4.41
N VAL A 49 0.52 8.33 3.32
CA VAL A 49 1.17 8.01 2.04
C VAL A 49 1.36 9.21 1.12
N LYS A 50 0.98 10.39 1.58
CA LYS A 50 0.96 11.60 0.75
C LYS A 50 2.31 11.92 0.09
N ASP A 51 3.41 11.67 0.77
CA ASP A 51 4.76 11.96 0.29
C ASP A 51 5.52 10.72 -0.19
N PHE A 52 4.81 9.60 -0.35
CA PHE A 52 5.44 8.38 -0.87
C PHE A 52 5.85 8.55 -2.33
N PRO A 53 6.89 7.83 -2.78
CA PRO A 53 7.30 7.88 -4.18
C PRO A 53 6.17 7.54 -5.15
N ASP A 54 6.34 7.95 -6.41
CA ASP A 54 5.30 7.81 -7.43
C ASP A 54 5.03 6.38 -7.87
N TYR A 55 5.88 5.42 -7.48
CA TYR A 55 5.58 4.02 -7.74
C TYR A 55 4.59 3.41 -6.74
N PHE A 56 4.09 4.22 -5.80
CA PHE A 56 2.96 3.87 -4.96
C PHE A 56 1.68 4.41 -5.57
N ILE A 57 0.67 3.55 -5.64
CA ILE A 57 -0.61 3.84 -6.30
C ILE A 57 -1.74 3.55 -5.34
N LYS A 58 -2.78 4.38 -5.35
CA LYS A 58 -4.00 4.13 -4.58
C LYS A 58 -5.12 3.68 -5.53
N PRO A 59 -5.28 2.38 -5.75
CA PRO A 59 -6.36 1.88 -6.62
C PRO A 59 -7.74 1.91 -5.96
N GLY A 60 -7.82 2.47 -4.77
CA GLY A 60 -9.04 2.66 -4.00
C GLY A 60 -8.77 3.64 -2.89
N ARG A 61 -9.70 3.75 -1.94
CA ARG A 61 -9.57 4.69 -0.83
C ARG A 61 -8.95 4.08 0.42
N LYS A 62 -8.91 2.74 0.48
CA LYS A 62 -8.55 2.03 1.70
C LYS A 62 -7.17 1.41 1.65
N TYR A 63 -6.47 1.51 0.54
CA TYR A 63 -5.14 0.91 0.44
C TYR A 63 -4.30 1.63 -0.60
N CYS A 64 -2.99 1.56 -0.39
CA CYS A 64 -1.97 2.11 -1.28
C CYS A 64 -0.98 0.99 -1.57
N ILE A 65 -0.70 0.73 -2.83
CA ILE A 65 0.16 -0.37 -3.22
C ILE A 65 1.45 0.13 -3.88
N ASN A 66 2.52 -0.63 -3.67
CA ASN A 66 3.76 -0.45 -4.43
C ASN A 66 3.61 -1.24 -5.72
N LYS A 67 3.60 -0.55 -6.87
CA LYS A 67 3.36 -1.21 -8.16
C LYS A 67 4.39 -2.28 -8.48
N ASN A 68 5.57 -2.20 -7.87
CA ASN A 68 6.63 -3.19 -8.11
C ASN A 68 6.34 -4.55 -7.47
N TYR A 69 5.34 -4.61 -6.58
CA TYR A 69 4.91 -5.86 -5.95
C TYR A 69 3.58 -6.35 -6.48
N VAL A 70 3.08 -5.79 -7.57
CA VAL A 70 1.88 -6.30 -8.22
C VAL A 70 2.26 -7.54 -9.01
N LYS A 71 1.63 -8.66 -8.71
CA LYS A 71 1.84 -9.91 -9.44
C LYS A 71 1.07 -9.88 -10.76
N PHE A 72 -0.22 -9.54 -10.68
CA PHE A 72 -1.06 -9.33 -11.86
C PHE A 72 -2.37 -8.67 -11.45
N PHE A 73 -3.09 -8.15 -12.42
CA PHE A 73 -4.46 -7.70 -12.21
C PHE A 73 -5.31 -8.14 -13.39
N LYS A 74 -6.57 -8.44 -13.10
CA LYS A 74 -7.54 -8.88 -14.10
C LYS A 74 -8.92 -8.47 -13.65
N SER A 75 -9.69 -7.88 -14.58
CA SER A 75 -10.99 -7.32 -14.26
C SER A 75 -10.82 -6.27 -13.16
N ARG A 76 -11.43 -6.47 -12.00
CA ARG A 76 -11.27 -5.55 -10.88
C ARG A 76 -10.60 -6.20 -9.69
N LYS A 77 -9.75 -7.19 -9.97
CA LYS A 77 -8.98 -7.88 -8.94
C LYS A 77 -7.51 -7.62 -9.13
N LEU A 78 -6.86 -7.26 -8.05
CA LEU A 78 -5.44 -6.97 -7.99
C LEU A 78 -4.79 -8.00 -7.06
N ILE A 79 -3.79 -8.71 -7.56
CA ILE A 79 -3.07 -9.73 -6.77
C ILE A 79 -1.65 -9.23 -6.53
N MET A 80 -1.28 -9.16 -5.27
CA MET A 80 0.06 -8.74 -4.86
C MET A 80 1.02 -9.93 -4.85
N ALA A 81 2.32 -9.63 -4.77
CA ALA A 81 3.38 -10.64 -4.80
C ALA A 81 3.25 -11.68 -3.68
N ASP A 82 2.68 -11.30 -2.54
CA ASP A 82 2.45 -12.19 -1.41
C ASP A 82 1.14 -12.98 -1.53
N GLY A 83 0.41 -12.80 -2.62
CA GLY A 83 -0.85 -13.48 -2.87
C GLY A 83 -2.09 -12.75 -2.37
N ARG A 84 -1.93 -11.63 -1.66
CA ARG A 84 -3.09 -10.88 -1.18
C ARG A 84 -3.86 -10.27 -2.34
N GLU A 85 -5.18 -10.37 -2.26
CA GLU A 85 -6.08 -9.84 -3.27
C GLU A 85 -6.74 -8.57 -2.78
N PHE A 86 -6.79 -7.56 -3.66
CA PHE A 86 -7.55 -6.33 -3.43
C PHE A 86 -8.56 -6.15 -4.55
N ALA A 87 -9.74 -5.64 -4.19
CA ALA A 87 -10.74 -5.26 -5.18
C ALA A 87 -10.46 -3.84 -5.65
N ILE A 88 -10.57 -3.60 -6.95
CA ILE A 88 -10.44 -2.26 -7.52
C ILE A 88 -11.85 -1.72 -7.76
N PRO A 89 -12.27 -0.67 -7.05
CA PRO A 89 -13.58 -0.06 -7.30
C PRO A 89 -13.71 0.39 -8.75
N ARG A 90 -14.91 0.29 -9.31
CA ARG A 90 -15.15 0.60 -10.72
C ARG A 90 -14.63 1.99 -11.12
N SER A 91 -14.81 2.99 -10.26
CA SER A 91 -14.37 4.35 -10.53
C SER A 91 -12.84 4.51 -10.56
N PHE A 92 -12.10 3.53 -10.03
CA PHE A 92 -10.63 3.58 -10.01
C PHE A 92 -9.97 2.71 -11.08
N VAL A 93 -10.75 1.98 -11.88
CA VAL A 93 -10.17 1.04 -12.88
C VAL A 93 -9.32 1.79 -13.90
N THR A 94 -9.86 2.84 -14.52
CA THR A 94 -9.11 3.59 -15.53
C THR A 94 -7.90 4.31 -14.94
N PRO A 95 -8.03 5.08 -13.83
CA PRO A 95 -6.84 5.66 -13.20
C PRO A 95 -5.80 4.62 -12.81
N PHE A 96 -6.23 3.46 -12.32
CA PHE A 96 -5.30 2.40 -11.93
C PHE A 96 -4.55 1.85 -13.16
N LYS A 97 -5.26 1.54 -14.24
CA LYS A 97 -4.64 1.06 -15.46
C LYS A 97 -3.63 2.06 -16.01
N ASN A 98 -3.97 3.34 -15.98
CA ASN A 98 -3.06 4.39 -16.42
C ASN A 98 -1.81 4.47 -15.56
N ALA A 99 -1.97 4.33 -14.25
CA ALA A 99 -0.84 4.36 -13.31
C ALA A 99 0.06 3.13 -13.47
N MET A 100 -0.51 1.97 -13.83
CA MET A 100 0.25 0.74 -14.06
C MET A 100 0.88 0.69 -15.44
N LYS A 101 0.48 1.57 -16.34
CA LYS A 101 0.99 1.60 -17.69
C LYS A 101 2.46 1.96 -17.68
N ILE A 102 3.23 1.19 -18.38
CA ILE A 102 4.66 1.36 -18.49
C ILE A 102 4.99 2.09 -19.79
#